data_cf4f263ae656c40d8a9e58a276f8600a
#
_entry.id   cf4f263ae656c40d8a9e58a276f8600a
#
_cell.length_a   1.000
_cell.length_b   1.000
_cell.length_c   1.000
_cell.angle_alpha   90.00
_cell.angle_beta   90.00
_cell.angle_gamma   90.00
#
_symmetry.space_group_name_H-M   'P 1'
#
loop_
_entity.id
_entity.type
_entity.pdbx_description
1 polymer ?
#
loop_
_entity_poly.entity_id
_entity_poly.type
_entity_poly.pdbx_seq_one_letter_code
_entity_poly.pdbx_strand_id
1 'polypeptide(L)'
;EIRLSLVGSEMCIRDSYYTVIDWADKEMLEASMILPPKYTEARKYGRVTSIMCLAVRARMLLFAASPLVNGNTDYADFKNEKGENLFSTVYDPTRWKNAVEACKLLIDEADKAGYKLYVEENANGEIDPFMSYQNLFLKRFDEGNTEILFARPSSDYGSYEKHATPAASGGSGGLGVTQSLVDAFFMQDGLPYDGSNEEGFSESDVKLDNTIWDEEVNGGAVTYAGTYNMYCNREPRFYVSVAFNNSYFPTEKRKFEFFNGQKDNPHTHDAPQNGYLIRKRVSPKTNVKENNYQYRPGIVYRLGEAFLNYAEALNEYKDERTVREEALNYVNKIRTRAGIRTYTFGNSDAQNIHVDDNQETVRKIIRAERRVELCGEGVRYDDLRRWKEAEKKLNGDMYGMNYSGKDAEAFYVRTPYQKRVYNPAYYWFPIHQSEMDKNENLRQLP
;
A
#
# COMPACT_ATOMS: atom_id res chain seq x y z
N GLU A 1 -19.04 -18.57 22.47
CA GLU A 1 -19.53 -19.81 21.84
C GLU A 1 -19.61 -19.58 20.35
N ILE A 2 -18.66 -20.11 19.60
CA ILE A 2 -18.85 -20.32 18.17
C ILE A 2 -20.00 -21.32 18.09
N ARG A 3 -21.15 -20.88 17.61
CA ARG A 3 -22.31 -21.76 17.50
C ARG A 3 -21.92 -22.97 16.65
N LEU A 4 -21.92 -24.15 17.27
CA LEU A 4 -21.78 -25.44 16.62
C LEU A 4 -22.83 -25.70 15.52
N SER A 5 -23.76 -24.77 15.31
CA SER A 5 -24.72 -24.81 14.18
C SER A 5 -24.07 -24.62 12.79
N LEU A 6 -22.81 -24.21 12.73
CA LEU A 6 -22.00 -24.26 11.51
C LEU A 6 -21.36 -25.65 11.25
N VAL A 7 -21.58 -26.62 12.13
CA VAL A 7 -21.00 -27.99 12.10
C VAL A 7 -22.10 -29.06 11.96
N GLY A 8 -23.19 -28.76 11.31
CA GLY A 8 -24.25 -29.72 11.01
C GLY A 8 -24.32 -30.07 9.51
N SER A 9 -25.33 -30.82 9.11
CA SER A 9 -25.61 -31.17 7.72
C SER A 9 -25.78 -29.97 6.78
N GLU A 10 -25.87 -28.75 7.33
CA GLU A 10 -25.93 -27.49 6.60
C GLU A 10 -24.54 -26.99 6.13
N MET A 11 -23.43 -27.56 6.61
CA MET A 11 -22.07 -27.24 6.14
C MET A 11 -21.82 -27.57 4.66
N CYS A 12 -22.72 -28.31 4.03
CA CYS A 12 -22.65 -28.65 2.61
C CYS A 12 -23.30 -27.60 1.70
N ILE A 13 -23.99 -26.60 2.25
CA ILE A 13 -24.68 -25.57 1.46
C ILE A 13 -23.77 -24.33 1.48
N ARG A 14 -23.25 -23.95 0.31
CA ARG A 14 -22.59 -22.65 0.16
C ARG A 14 -23.64 -21.55 0.27
N ASP A 15 -23.45 -20.67 1.24
CA ASP A 15 -24.18 -19.41 1.28
C ASP A 15 -23.73 -18.48 0.18
N SER A 16 -24.61 -17.58 -0.24
CA SER A 16 -24.23 -16.53 -1.18
C SER A 16 -23.15 -15.61 -0.56
N TYR A 17 -22.32 -15.02 -1.41
CA TYR A 17 -21.29 -14.08 -0.98
C TYR A 17 -21.88 -13.00 -0.05
N TYR A 18 -23.00 -12.41 -0.41
CA TYR A 18 -23.60 -11.34 0.39
C TYR A 18 -24.24 -11.81 1.68
N THR A 19 -24.76 -13.04 1.75
CA THR A 19 -25.24 -13.62 3.01
C THR A 19 -24.11 -13.66 4.04
N VAL A 20 -22.91 -14.10 3.62
CA VAL A 20 -21.74 -14.15 4.49
C VAL A 20 -21.25 -12.74 4.86
N ILE A 21 -21.23 -11.82 3.91
CA ILE A 21 -20.83 -10.42 4.16
C ILE A 21 -21.79 -9.74 5.14
N ASP A 22 -23.10 -9.87 4.95
CA ASP A 22 -24.11 -9.21 5.79
C ASP A 22 -24.10 -9.80 7.22
N TRP A 23 -23.85 -11.09 7.36
CA TRP A 23 -23.62 -11.72 8.67
C TRP A 23 -22.35 -11.18 9.33
N ALA A 24 -21.21 -11.16 8.63
CA ALA A 24 -19.95 -10.68 9.17
C ALA A 24 -20.00 -9.18 9.51
N ASP A 25 -20.72 -8.38 8.73
CA ASP A 25 -20.94 -6.96 9.01
C ASP A 25 -21.62 -6.75 10.36
N LYS A 26 -22.69 -7.51 10.62
CA LYS A 26 -23.42 -7.46 11.87
C LYS A 26 -22.54 -7.89 13.07
N GLU A 27 -21.87 -9.03 12.97
CA GLU A 27 -20.99 -9.53 14.03
C GLU A 27 -19.85 -8.55 14.36
N MET A 28 -19.21 -7.95 13.34
CA MET A 28 -18.16 -6.96 13.54
C MET A 28 -18.69 -5.68 14.21
N LEU A 29 -19.89 -5.23 13.83
CA LEU A 29 -20.50 -4.05 14.43
C LEU A 29 -20.87 -4.32 15.89
N GLU A 30 -21.50 -5.44 16.20
CA GLU A 30 -21.85 -5.84 17.58
C GLU A 30 -20.60 -5.98 18.47
N ALA A 31 -19.55 -6.63 17.95
CA ALA A 31 -18.28 -6.74 18.66
C ALA A 31 -17.66 -5.37 18.96
N SER A 32 -17.77 -4.43 18.02
CA SER A 32 -17.23 -3.06 18.20
C SER A 32 -17.92 -2.28 19.33
N MET A 33 -19.15 -2.59 19.65
CA MET A 33 -19.90 -1.94 20.75
C MET A 33 -19.48 -2.42 22.15
N ILE A 34 -18.84 -3.57 22.24
CA ILE A 34 -18.48 -4.22 23.51
C ILE A 34 -17.00 -4.02 23.83
N LEU A 35 -16.15 -3.97 22.82
CA LEU A 35 -14.70 -3.90 22.96
C LEU A 35 -14.21 -2.48 23.26
N PRO A 36 -13.11 -2.31 24.00
CA PRO A 36 -12.51 -0.99 24.19
C PRO A 36 -11.88 -0.48 22.86
N PRO A 37 -11.84 0.85 22.65
CA PRO A 37 -11.28 1.41 21.41
C PRO A 37 -9.77 1.22 21.27
N LYS A 38 -9.05 1.15 22.38
CA LYS A 38 -7.62 0.80 22.41
C LYS A 38 -7.19 0.31 23.78
N TYR A 39 -6.03 -0.36 23.84
CA TYR A 39 -5.35 -0.71 25.07
C TYR A 39 -4.11 0.15 25.25
N THR A 40 -3.90 0.69 26.44
CA THR A 40 -2.71 1.48 26.80
C THR A 40 -1.58 0.62 27.36
N GLU A 41 -1.91 -0.58 27.86
CA GLU A 41 -0.93 -1.51 28.43
C GLU A 41 -0.19 -2.26 27.32
N ALA A 42 1.16 -2.17 27.28
CA ALA A 42 1.99 -2.81 26.28
C ALA A 42 1.73 -4.32 26.13
N ARG A 43 1.48 -5.04 27.26
CA ARG A 43 1.16 -6.48 27.25
C ARG A 43 -0.16 -6.84 26.55
N LYS A 44 -1.02 -5.86 26.32
CA LYS A 44 -2.32 -6.02 25.63
C LYS A 44 -2.26 -5.60 24.16
N TYR A 45 -1.10 -5.12 23.70
CA TYR A 45 -0.95 -4.71 22.30
C TYR A 45 -1.23 -5.88 21.34
N GLY A 46 -1.96 -5.60 20.27
CA GLY A 46 -2.42 -6.60 19.31
C GLY A 46 -3.67 -7.38 19.73
N ARG A 47 -4.24 -7.15 20.92
CA ARG A 47 -5.58 -7.65 21.25
C ARG A 47 -6.63 -6.92 20.43
N VAL A 48 -7.71 -7.63 20.12
CA VAL A 48 -8.82 -7.08 19.36
C VAL A 48 -9.47 -5.91 20.10
N THR A 49 -9.70 -4.81 19.38
CA THR A 49 -10.33 -3.59 19.85
C THR A 49 -11.56 -3.26 19.00
N SER A 50 -12.41 -2.34 19.46
CA SER A 50 -13.52 -1.85 18.65
C SER A 50 -13.03 -1.25 17.32
N ILE A 51 -11.91 -0.51 17.35
CA ILE A 51 -11.31 0.08 16.14
C ILE A 51 -10.82 -1.00 15.17
N MET A 52 -10.26 -2.11 15.65
CA MET A 52 -9.90 -3.24 14.79
C MET A 52 -11.11 -3.87 14.11
N CYS A 53 -12.23 -4.06 14.87
CA CYS A 53 -13.47 -4.58 14.28
C CYS A 53 -14.02 -3.64 13.21
N LEU A 54 -14.06 -2.34 13.47
CA LEU A 54 -14.51 -1.34 12.50
C LEU A 54 -13.57 -1.25 11.28
N ALA A 55 -12.26 -1.41 11.46
CA ALA A 55 -11.28 -1.41 10.37
C ALA A 55 -11.47 -2.61 9.42
N VAL A 56 -11.65 -3.81 9.98
CA VAL A 56 -11.93 -5.03 9.18
C VAL A 56 -13.28 -4.88 8.46
N ARG A 57 -14.30 -4.39 9.17
CA ARG A 57 -15.63 -4.11 8.61
C ARG A 57 -15.57 -3.15 7.42
N ALA A 58 -14.88 -2.02 7.55
CA ALA A 58 -14.75 -1.01 6.49
C ALA A 58 -14.06 -1.58 5.24
N ARG A 59 -12.95 -2.33 5.41
CA ARG A 59 -12.25 -2.99 4.29
C ARG A 59 -13.12 -4.06 3.62
N MET A 60 -13.83 -4.87 4.39
CA MET A 60 -14.73 -5.90 3.89
C MET A 60 -15.88 -5.32 3.07
N LEU A 61 -16.54 -4.27 3.57
CA LEU A 61 -17.66 -3.64 2.86
C LEU A 61 -17.21 -2.87 1.62
N LEU A 62 -16.03 -2.26 1.62
CA LEU A 62 -15.43 -1.67 0.42
C LEU A 62 -15.19 -2.74 -0.65
N PHE A 63 -14.66 -3.90 -0.28
CA PHE A 63 -14.48 -5.01 -1.20
C PHE A 63 -15.83 -5.50 -1.74
N ALA A 64 -16.81 -5.66 -0.86
CA ALA A 64 -18.16 -6.12 -1.22
C ALA A 64 -18.93 -5.13 -2.13
N ALA A 65 -18.58 -3.84 -2.11
CA ALA A 65 -19.13 -2.84 -3.02
C ALA A 65 -18.45 -2.82 -4.39
N SER A 66 -17.26 -3.43 -4.51
CA SER A 66 -16.39 -3.27 -5.68
C SER A 66 -16.82 -4.11 -6.89
N PRO A 67 -16.40 -3.74 -8.11
CA PRO A 67 -16.85 -4.35 -9.37
C PRO A 67 -16.64 -5.87 -9.49
N LEU A 68 -15.71 -6.46 -8.74
CA LEU A 68 -15.48 -7.92 -8.77
C LEU A 68 -16.74 -8.71 -8.32
N VAL A 69 -17.50 -8.16 -7.37
CA VAL A 69 -18.63 -8.87 -6.74
C VAL A 69 -19.96 -8.15 -6.88
N ASN A 70 -19.96 -6.83 -7.10
CA ASN A 70 -21.17 -6.02 -7.22
C ASN A 70 -21.53 -5.82 -8.69
N GLY A 71 -22.54 -6.57 -9.15
CA GLY A 71 -23.01 -6.50 -10.54
C GLY A 71 -22.10 -7.23 -11.55
N ASN A 72 -21.25 -8.16 -11.10
CA ASN A 72 -20.39 -8.92 -11.98
C ASN A 72 -21.10 -10.12 -12.61
N THR A 73 -21.24 -10.12 -13.93
CA THR A 73 -21.90 -11.19 -14.67
C THR A 73 -21.01 -12.39 -14.97
N ASP A 74 -19.70 -12.32 -14.71
CA ASP A 74 -18.76 -13.42 -14.98
C ASP A 74 -19.09 -14.69 -14.18
N TYR A 75 -19.83 -14.53 -13.06
CA TYR A 75 -20.17 -15.61 -12.14
C TYR A 75 -21.67 -15.97 -12.16
N ALA A 76 -22.39 -15.63 -13.24
CA ALA A 76 -23.84 -15.87 -13.36
C ALA A 76 -24.24 -17.35 -13.24
N ASP A 77 -23.36 -18.23 -13.72
CA ASP A 77 -23.59 -19.69 -13.70
C ASP A 77 -23.05 -20.39 -12.45
N PHE A 78 -22.42 -19.61 -11.54
CA PHE A 78 -21.87 -20.18 -10.31
C PHE A 78 -22.93 -20.26 -9.22
N LYS A 79 -23.51 -21.46 -9.05
CA LYS A 79 -24.66 -21.74 -8.19
C LYS A 79 -24.33 -22.77 -7.12
N ASN A 80 -25.04 -22.70 -6.00
CA ASN A 80 -25.04 -23.76 -5.00
C ASN A 80 -25.92 -24.96 -5.47
N GLU A 81 -26.00 -26.01 -4.63
CA GLU A 81 -26.77 -27.21 -4.93
C GLU A 81 -28.31 -26.96 -5.04
N LYS A 82 -28.78 -25.88 -4.42
CA LYS A 82 -30.17 -25.45 -4.52
C LYS A 82 -30.49 -24.67 -5.79
N GLY A 83 -29.49 -24.41 -6.63
CA GLY A 83 -29.62 -23.59 -7.84
C GLY A 83 -29.58 -22.07 -7.58
N GLU A 84 -29.24 -21.62 -6.37
CA GLU A 84 -29.13 -20.22 -6.00
C GLU A 84 -27.78 -19.65 -6.44
N ASN A 85 -27.77 -18.44 -6.97
CA ASN A 85 -26.53 -17.78 -7.36
C ASN A 85 -25.67 -17.46 -6.14
N LEU A 86 -24.38 -17.83 -6.19
CA LEU A 86 -23.42 -17.51 -5.12
C LEU A 86 -22.94 -16.07 -5.18
N PHE A 87 -22.98 -15.42 -6.35
CA PHE A 87 -22.68 -14.01 -6.56
C PHE A 87 -23.88 -13.31 -7.22
N SER A 88 -24.14 -12.07 -6.79
CA SER A 88 -25.15 -11.25 -7.44
C SER A 88 -24.63 -10.69 -8.76
N THR A 89 -25.39 -10.86 -9.82
CA THR A 89 -25.11 -10.25 -11.13
C THR A 89 -25.77 -8.88 -11.30
N VAL A 90 -26.58 -8.47 -10.31
CA VAL A 90 -27.26 -7.17 -10.30
C VAL A 90 -26.44 -6.18 -9.49
N TYR A 91 -26.13 -5.03 -10.11
CA TYR A 91 -25.48 -3.93 -9.42
C TYR A 91 -26.39 -3.34 -8.34
N ASP A 92 -25.87 -3.23 -7.12
CA ASP A 92 -26.57 -2.67 -5.97
C ASP A 92 -25.78 -1.43 -5.45
N PRO A 93 -26.26 -0.21 -5.70
CA PRO A 93 -25.59 1.02 -5.23
C PRO A 93 -25.60 1.13 -3.70
N THR A 94 -26.47 0.41 -2.98
CA THR A 94 -26.50 0.43 -1.51
C THR A 94 -25.23 -0.17 -0.91
N ARG A 95 -24.52 -1.03 -1.62
CA ARG A 95 -23.23 -1.58 -1.18
C ARG A 95 -22.17 -0.48 -1.02
N TRP A 96 -22.13 0.49 -1.95
CA TRP A 96 -21.25 1.65 -1.81
C TRP A 96 -21.67 2.56 -0.66
N LYS A 97 -22.97 2.77 -0.45
CA LYS A 97 -23.49 3.48 0.72
C LYS A 97 -23.02 2.83 2.03
N ASN A 98 -23.14 1.52 2.14
CA ASN A 98 -22.72 0.78 3.34
C ASN A 98 -21.19 0.91 3.56
N ALA A 99 -20.40 0.90 2.49
CA ALA A 99 -18.96 1.15 2.56
C ALA A 99 -18.64 2.57 3.06
N VAL A 100 -19.35 3.59 2.56
CA VAL A 100 -19.23 4.99 3.03
C VAL A 100 -19.52 5.07 4.53
N GLU A 101 -20.64 4.53 4.98
CA GLU A 101 -21.07 4.56 6.39
C GLU A 101 -20.07 3.83 7.30
N ALA A 102 -19.56 2.68 6.86
CA ALA A 102 -18.58 1.90 7.62
C ALA A 102 -17.22 2.62 7.73
N CYS A 103 -16.73 3.19 6.63
CA CYS A 103 -15.47 3.94 6.64
C CYS A 103 -15.60 5.22 7.47
N LYS A 104 -16.74 5.93 7.37
CA LYS A 104 -16.99 7.14 8.17
C LYS A 104 -17.04 6.82 9.66
N LEU A 105 -17.77 5.77 10.05
CA LEU A 105 -17.84 5.33 11.44
C LEU A 105 -16.45 4.97 12.00
N LEU A 106 -15.64 4.23 11.21
CA LEU A 106 -14.26 3.91 11.60
C LEU A 106 -13.44 5.18 11.86
N ILE A 107 -13.51 6.15 10.95
CA ILE A 107 -12.74 7.40 11.06
C ILE A 107 -13.16 8.19 12.27
N ASP A 108 -14.47 8.33 12.51
CA ASP A 108 -15.02 9.09 13.64
C ASP A 108 -14.68 8.46 14.98
N GLU A 109 -14.79 7.14 15.09
CA GLU A 109 -14.45 6.42 16.34
C GLU A 109 -12.92 6.38 16.57
N ALA A 110 -12.13 6.30 15.51
CA ALA A 110 -10.68 6.40 15.60
C ALA A 110 -10.23 7.79 16.08
N ASP A 111 -10.84 8.86 15.56
CA ASP A 111 -10.57 10.24 15.98
C ASP A 111 -10.91 10.42 17.47
N LYS A 112 -12.10 9.99 17.92
CA LYS A 112 -12.50 10.01 19.36
C LYS A 112 -11.53 9.25 20.26
N ALA A 113 -10.93 8.17 19.74
CA ALA A 113 -9.92 7.39 20.45
C ALA A 113 -8.51 7.99 20.40
N GLY A 114 -8.34 9.14 19.72
CA GLY A 114 -7.08 9.86 19.60
C GLY A 114 -6.13 9.31 18.53
N TYR A 115 -6.64 8.54 17.56
CA TYR A 115 -5.87 8.18 16.38
C TYR A 115 -5.85 9.34 15.38
N LYS A 116 -4.70 9.58 14.79
CA LYS A 116 -4.49 10.60 13.75
C LYS A 116 -3.38 10.18 12.81
N LEU A 117 -3.29 10.80 11.63
CA LEU A 117 -2.14 10.59 10.75
C LEU A 117 -0.85 10.86 11.52
N TYR A 118 0.12 9.97 11.33
CA TYR A 118 1.42 10.13 11.95
C TYR A 118 2.20 11.23 11.22
N VAL A 119 2.70 12.21 11.98
CA VAL A 119 3.45 13.35 11.48
C VAL A 119 4.65 13.57 12.40
N GLU A 120 5.81 13.85 11.81
CA GLU A 120 6.96 14.43 12.49
C GLU A 120 7.19 15.84 11.96
N GLU A 121 7.65 16.72 12.85
CA GLU A 121 7.96 18.10 12.53
C GLU A 121 9.47 18.31 12.54
N ASN A 122 9.95 19.17 11.65
CA ASN A 122 11.33 19.62 11.64
C ASN A 122 11.59 20.66 12.75
N ALA A 123 12.83 21.17 12.83
CA ALA A 123 13.23 22.15 13.85
C ALA A 123 12.42 23.46 13.80
N ASN A 124 11.78 23.76 12.68
CA ASN A 124 10.95 24.97 12.48
C ASN A 124 9.46 24.75 12.83
N GLY A 125 9.08 23.53 13.23
CA GLY A 125 7.68 23.18 13.47
C GLY A 125 6.87 22.91 12.19
N GLU A 126 7.54 22.70 11.06
CA GLU A 126 6.93 22.32 9.80
C GLU A 126 6.92 20.79 9.65
N ILE A 127 5.96 20.24 8.91
CA ILE A 127 5.94 18.80 8.63
C ILE A 127 7.24 18.41 7.93
N ASP A 128 7.96 17.42 8.48
CA ASP A 128 8.99 16.67 7.79
C ASP A 128 8.36 15.48 7.07
N PRO A 129 8.10 15.55 5.76
CA PRO A 129 7.35 14.52 5.05
C PRO A 129 8.15 13.21 4.90
N PHE A 130 9.47 13.29 4.81
CA PHE A 130 10.33 12.10 4.75
C PHE A 130 10.32 11.35 6.08
N MET A 131 10.60 12.05 7.20
CA MET A 131 10.63 11.43 8.53
C MET A 131 9.24 10.95 8.96
N SER A 132 8.19 11.71 8.65
CA SER A 132 6.80 11.29 8.90
C SER A 132 6.48 9.95 8.23
N TYR A 133 6.81 9.80 6.95
CA TYR A 133 6.51 8.57 6.22
C TYR A 133 7.45 7.42 6.59
N GLN A 134 8.74 7.67 6.80
CA GLN A 134 9.69 6.65 7.24
C GLN A 134 9.33 6.09 8.61
N ASN A 135 9.13 6.96 9.58
CA ASN A 135 8.93 6.57 10.98
C ASN A 135 7.52 6.04 11.27
N LEU A 136 6.53 6.33 10.42
CA LEU A 136 5.24 5.63 10.44
C LEU A 136 5.40 4.10 10.47
N PHE A 137 6.40 3.56 9.76
CA PHE A 137 6.66 2.12 9.68
C PHE A 137 7.71 1.62 10.66
N LEU A 138 8.45 2.51 11.31
CA LEU A 138 9.55 2.16 12.19
C LEU A 138 9.20 2.34 13.68
N LYS A 139 8.34 3.28 14.02
CA LYS A 139 7.91 3.53 15.39
C LYS A 139 6.72 2.68 15.80
N ARG A 140 6.72 2.26 17.04
CA ARG A 140 5.62 1.53 17.68
C ARG A 140 4.58 2.51 18.24
N PHE A 141 3.43 1.97 18.66
CA PHE A 141 2.35 2.75 19.28
C PHE A 141 2.80 3.44 20.58
N ASP A 142 3.67 2.79 21.38
CA ASP A 142 4.23 3.32 22.62
C ASP A 142 5.39 4.31 22.41
N GLU A 143 5.80 4.50 21.17
CA GLU A 143 6.75 5.51 20.71
C GLU A 143 6.05 6.71 20.03
N GLY A 144 4.74 6.85 20.24
CA GLY A 144 3.94 7.95 19.72
C GLY A 144 3.35 7.74 18.32
N ASN A 145 3.38 6.53 17.77
CA ASN A 145 2.71 6.24 16.51
C ASN A 145 1.20 6.18 16.69
N THR A 146 0.52 7.22 16.24
CA THR A 146 -0.92 7.42 16.40
C THR A 146 -1.73 6.89 15.21
N GLU A 147 -1.09 6.39 14.15
CA GLU A 147 -1.80 6.01 12.92
C GLU A 147 -2.17 4.53 12.84
N ILE A 148 -1.52 3.67 13.62
CA ILE A 148 -1.72 2.21 13.56
C ILE A 148 -3.05 1.82 14.22
N LEU A 149 -4.03 1.39 13.43
CA LEU A 149 -5.34 0.94 13.89
C LEU A 149 -5.36 -0.55 14.22
N PHE A 150 -4.65 -1.36 13.44
CA PHE A 150 -4.53 -2.79 13.63
C PHE A 150 -3.12 -3.27 13.32
N ALA A 151 -2.49 -3.96 14.27
CA ALA A 151 -1.18 -4.56 14.08
C ALA A 151 -1.10 -5.94 14.73
N ARG A 152 -0.26 -6.79 14.14
CA ARG A 152 0.20 -8.02 14.80
C ARG A 152 1.33 -7.67 15.76
N PRO A 153 1.37 -8.23 16.98
CA PRO A 153 2.45 -7.96 17.94
C PRO A 153 3.80 -8.53 17.50
N SER A 154 3.80 -9.56 16.64
CA SER A 154 5.00 -10.13 16.04
C SER A 154 5.01 -9.95 14.53
N SER A 155 6.17 -9.76 13.93
CA SER A 155 6.35 -9.65 12.49
C SER A 155 7.67 -10.26 12.07
N ASP A 156 7.76 -10.72 10.82
CA ASP A 156 8.98 -11.24 10.22
C ASP A 156 9.76 -10.12 9.51
N TYR A 157 10.04 -9.03 10.23
CA TYR A 157 10.83 -7.94 9.67
C TYR A 157 12.29 -8.33 9.43
N GLY A 158 12.84 -9.27 10.19
CA GLY A 158 14.19 -9.76 9.97
C GLY A 158 14.37 -10.35 8.57
N SER A 159 13.47 -11.24 8.14
CA SER A 159 13.47 -11.78 6.79
C SER A 159 13.23 -10.70 5.73
N TYR A 160 12.25 -9.83 5.94
CA TYR A 160 11.96 -8.72 5.03
C TYR A 160 13.19 -7.81 4.84
N GLU A 161 13.81 -7.36 5.91
CA GLU A 161 14.98 -6.45 5.88
C GLU A 161 16.21 -7.14 5.27
N LYS A 162 16.40 -8.44 5.54
CA LYS A 162 17.46 -9.24 4.90
C LYS A 162 17.32 -9.25 3.38
N HIS A 163 16.10 -9.49 2.86
CA HIS A 163 15.85 -9.50 1.42
C HIS A 163 15.85 -8.09 0.78
N ALA A 164 15.59 -7.04 1.57
CA ALA A 164 15.67 -5.66 1.13
C ALA A 164 17.09 -5.04 1.24
N THR A 165 18.05 -5.79 1.77
CA THR A 165 19.43 -5.36 1.95
C THR A 165 20.33 -6.03 0.90
N PRO A 166 21.30 -5.33 0.27
CA PRO A 166 22.25 -5.91 -0.67
C PRO A 166 23.08 -7.05 -0.07
N ALA A 167 23.52 -7.99 -0.93
CA ALA A 167 24.35 -9.14 -0.52
C ALA A 167 25.66 -8.70 0.15
N ALA A 168 26.34 -7.67 -0.38
CA ALA A 168 27.57 -7.13 0.22
C ALA A 168 27.38 -6.57 1.63
N SER A 169 26.14 -6.26 2.01
CA SER A 169 25.75 -5.78 3.34
C SER A 169 25.08 -6.88 4.20
N GLY A 170 25.29 -8.16 3.83
CA GLY A 170 24.78 -9.33 4.55
C GLY A 170 23.35 -9.73 4.18
N GLY A 171 22.72 -9.04 3.27
CA GLY A 171 21.37 -9.34 2.78
C GLY A 171 21.34 -10.34 1.64
N SER A 172 20.19 -10.47 0.99
CA SER A 172 19.98 -11.29 -0.20
C SER A 172 19.62 -10.48 -1.45
N GLY A 173 19.37 -9.16 -1.33
CA GLY A 173 19.09 -8.27 -2.47
C GLY A 173 17.91 -8.67 -3.35
N GLY A 174 17.01 -9.55 -2.86
CA GLY A 174 15.96 -10.17 -3.67
C GLY A 174 14.61 -9.45 -3.65
N LEU A 175 14.42 -8.44 -2.81
CA LEU A 175 13.14 -7.74 -2.68
C LEU A 175 13.17 -6.41 -3.45
N GLY A 176 13.00 -6.51 -4.76
CA GLY A 176 12.97 -5.37 -5.68
C GLY A 176 11.58 -4.78 -5.89
N VAL A 177 11.54 -3.63 -6.57
CA VAL A 177 10.30 -2.98 -7.01
C VAL A 177 10.28 -2.87 -8.53
N THR A 178 9.08 -2.95 -9.15
CA THR A 178 8.95 -2.82 -10.59
C THR A 178 9.14 -1.38 -11.06
N GLN A 179 9.62 -1.19 -12.29
CA GLN A 179 9.67 0.14 -12.92
C GLN A 179 8.32 0.86 -12.85
N SER A 180 7.23 0.13 -13.07
CA SER A 180 5.89 0.72 -13.01
C SER A 180 5.49 1.24 -11.62
N LEU A 181 6.14 0.78 -10.53
CA LEU A 181 5.98 1.39 -9.21
C LEU A 181 6.87 2.63 -9.07
N VAL A 182 8.09 2.59 -9.57
CA VAL A 182 9.00 3.77 -9.63
C VAL A 182 8.33 4.93 -10.37
N ASP A 183 7.72 4.65 -11.53
CA ASP A 183 7.00 5.64 -12.33
C ASP A 183 5.72 6.17 -11.67
N ALA A 184 5.12 5.40 -10.77
CA ALA A 184 3.87 5.79 -10.10
C ALA A 184 4.04 6.87 -9.03
N PHE A 185 5.24 7.03 -8.46
CA PHE A 185 5.50 8.10 -7.49
C PHE A 185 5.44 9.47 -8.17
N PHE A 186 4.90 10.45 -7.45
CA PHE A 186 4.77 11.81 -7.96
C PHE A 186 6.13 12.55 -7.98
N MET A 187 6.14 13.66 -8.68
CA MET A 187 7.21 14.65 -8.58
C MET A 187 7.09 15.43 -7.28
N GLN A 188 8.14 16.15 -6.89
CA GLN A 188 8.17 16.97 -5.66
C GLN A 188 7.07 18.02 -5.61
N ASP A 189 6.65 18.52 -6.75
CA ASP A 189 5.54 19.46 -6.88
C ASP A 189 4.15 18.79 -6.85
N GLY A 190 4.10 17.46 -6.72
CA GLY A 190 2.88 16.67 -6.64
C GLY A 190 2.23 16.33 -7.99
N LEU A 191 2.85 16.69 -9.11
CA LEU A 191 2.39 16.25 -10.44
C LEU A 191 2.79 14.78 -10.70
N PRO A 192 2.03 14.06 -11.54
CA PRO A 192 2.44 12.75 -12.01
C PRO A 192 3.79 12.81 -12.72
N TYR A 193 4.58 11.75 -12.57
CA TYR A 193 5.78 11.55 -13.38
C TYR A 193 5.39 11.28 -14.85
N ASP A 194 5.92 12.06 -15.77
CA ASP A 194 5.58 12.01 -17.19
C ASP A 194 6.72 11.49 -18.09
N GLY A 195 7.88 11.16 -17.51
CA GLY A 195 9.06 10.71 -18.22
C GLY A 195 9.89 11.82 -18.86
N SER A 196 9.56 13.08 -18.65
CA SER A 196 10.25 14.21 -19.31
C SER A 196 11.71 14.42 -18.86
N ASN A 197 12.11 13.85 -17.71
CA ASN A 197 13.45 14.00 -17.13
C ASN A 197 14.27 12.70 -17.13
N GLU A 198 14.07 11.81 -18.09
CA GLU A 198 14.82 10.54 -18.20
C GLU A 198 16.20 10.67 -18.84
N GLU A 199 16.67 11.88 -19.13
CA GLU A 199 17.97 12.10 -19.74
C GLU A 199 18.90 12.85 -18.78
N GLY A 200 20.19 12.47 -18.81
CA GLY A 200 21.23 13.16 -18.05
C GLY A 200 21.29 12.80 -16.57
N PHE A 201 22.14 13.54 -15.87
CA PHE A 201 22.47 13.28 -14.47
C PHE A 201 22.49 14.60 -13.68
N SER A 202 22.18 14.51 -12.39
CA SER A 202 22.23 15.67 -11.49
C SER A 202 23.65 16.22 -11.33
N GLU A 203 23.80 17.54 -11.34
CA GLU A 203 25.08 18.21 -11.08
C GLU A 203 25.43 18.31 -9.59
N SER A 204 24.42 18.16 -8.72
CA SER A 204 24.55 18.31 -7.26
C SER A 204 23.81 17.21 -6.52
N ASP A 205 24.08 17.11 -5.22
CA ASP A 205 23.32 16.27 -4.31
C ASP A 205 21.85 16.73 -4.26
N VAL A 206 20.92 15.75 -4.20
CA VAL A 206 19.50 16.02 -4.07
C VAL A 206 19.14 16.01 -2.60
N LYS A 207 18.59 17.11 -2.13
CA LYS A 207 18.04 17.28 -0.79
C LYS A 207 16.52 17.47 -0.90
N LEU A 208 15.83 17.20 0.18
CA LEU A 208 14.40 17.47 0.28
C LEU A 208 14.18 18.72 1.14
N ASP A 209 13.22 19.54 0.72
CA ASP A 209 12.76 20.65 1.53
C ASP A 209 12.12 20.13 2.83
N ASN A 210 12.24 20.91 3.90
CA ASN A 210 11.65 20.63 5.22
C ASN A 210 12.09 19.32 5.89
N THR A 211 13.15 18.65 5.43
CA THR A 211 13.65 17.45 6.09
C THR A 211 15.07 17.66 6.65
N ILE A 212 15.31 17.08 7.84
CA ILE A 212 16.62 17.12 8.53
C ILE A 212 17.27 15.73 8.60
N TRP A 213 16.82 14.78 7.77
CA TRP A 213 17.30 13.40 7.80
C TRP A 213 18.80 13.30 7.53
N ASP A 214 19.52 12.68 8.46
CA ASP A 214 20.98 12.48 8.42
C ASP A 214 21.82 13.76 8.14
N GLU A 215 21.36 14.94 8.58
CA GLU A 215 22.02 16.22 8.32
C GLU A 215 23.51 16.22 8.75
N GLU A 216 23.84 15.60 9.89
CA GLU A 216 25.21 15.52 10.41
C GLU A 216 26.13 14.60 9.58
N VAL A 217 25.53 13.60 8.88
CA VAL A 217 26.28 12.54 8.19
C VAL A 217 26.48 12.85 6.72
N ASN A 218 25.39 13.21 6.03
CA ASN A 218 25.39 13.41 4.57
C ASN A 218 24.85 14.78 4.14
N GLY A 219 24.68 15.71 5.08
CA GLY A 219 24.14 17.05 4.83
C GLY A 219 22.66 17.02 4.40
N GLY A 220 21.89 15.99 4.79
CA GLY A 220 20.47 15.83 4.45
C GLY A 220 20.21 15.34 3.03
N ALA A 221 21.22 14.91 2.27
CA ALA A 221 21.04 14.44 0.91
C ALA A 221 20.37 13.07 0.87
N VAL A 222 19.34 12.90 0.02
CA VAL A 222 18.69 11.61 -0.26
C VAL A 222 19.38 10.88 -1.41
N THR A 223 20.09 11.61 -2.26
CA THR A 223 20.92 11.07 -3.34
C THR A 223 22.05 12.06 -3.66
N TYR A 224 23.06 11.61 -4.38
CA TYR A 224 24.30 12.33 -4.64
C TYR A 224 24.37 12.90 -6.05
N ALA A 225 25.29 13.86 -6.29
CA ALA A 225 25.65 14.30 -7.64
C ALA A 225 25.96 13.10 -8.54
N GLY A 226 25.60 13.18 -9.80
CA GLY A 226 25.68 12.08 -10.76
C GLY A 226 24.50 11.09 -10.70
N THR A 227 23.44 11.39 -9.97
CA THR A 227 22.20 10.60 -10.00
C THR A 227 21.48 10.81 -11.31
N TYR A 228 20.98 9.72 -11.89
CA TYR A 228 20.15 9.75 -13.09
C TYR A 228 18.88 10.59 -12.88
N ASN A 229 18.61 11.54 -13.77
CA ASN A 229 17.59 12.57 -13.55
C ASN A 229 16.18 12.02 -13.29
N MET A 230 15.85 10.83 -13.78
CA MET A 230 14.58 10.13 -13.48
C MET A 230 14.29 10.07 -11.98
N TYR A 231 15.32 10.00 -11.15
CA TYR A 231 15.20 9.86 -9.68
C TYR A 231 15.27 11.18 -8.94
N CYS A 232 15.53 12.27 -9.64
CA CYS A 232 15.63 13.60 -9.05
C CYS A 232 14.25 14.27 -8.98
N ASN A 233 14.12 15.21 -8.02
CA ASN A 233 12.90 16.00 -7.84
C ASN A 233 11.61 15.15 -7.67
N ARG A 234 11.75 13.98 -7.06
CA ARG A 234 10.61 13.11 -6.71
C ARG A 234 10.10 13.44 -5.31
N GLU A 235 8.87 13.07 -5.04
CA GLU A 235 8.26 13.25 -3.73
C GLU A 235 9.00 12.49 -2.61
N PRO A 236 8.92 12.94 -1.33
CA PRO A 236 9.63 12.30 -0.22
C PRO A 236 9.35 10.80 -0.05
N ARG A 237 8.11 10.33 -0.31
CA ARG A 237 7.74 8.92 -0.21
C ARG A 237 8.51 8.03 -1.18
N PHE A 238 8.93 8.56 -2.33
CA PHE A 238 9.79 7.85 -3.27
C PHE A 238 11.12 7.47 -2.62
N TYR A 239 11.80 8.45 -2.03
CA TYR A 239 13.10 8.25 -1.39
C TYR A 239 13.03 7.38 -0.12
N VAL A 240 11.90 7.37 0.58
CA VAL A 240 11.65 6.43 1.69
C VAL A 240 11.42 5.01 1.19
N SER A 241 10.83 4.85 0.00
CA SER A 241 10.32 3.55 -0.44
C SER A 241 11.23 2.78 -1.39
N VAL A 242 12.09 3.47 -2.14
CA VAL A 242 12.89 2.87 -3.21
C VAL A 242 14.38 3.16 -3.03
N ALA A 243 15.19 2.11 -3.07
CA ALA A 243 16.63 2.19 -3.26
C ALA A 243 16.94 2.04 -4.75
N PHE A 244 17.70 2.97 -5.28
CA PHE A 244 18.15 3.02 -6.67
C PHE A 244 19.64 3.39 -6.71
N ASN A 245 20.27 3.17 -7.85
CA ASN A 245 21.71 3.49 -7.98
C ASN A 245 22.00 4.95 -7.65
N ASN A 246 23.01 5.21 -6.82
CA ASN A 246 23.44 6.52 -6.31
C ASN A 246 22.51 7.14 -5.23
N SER A 247 21.46 6.45 -4.75
CA SER A 247 20.71 6.90 -3.56
C SER A 247 21.48 6.61 -2.27
N TYR A 248 21.18 7.37 -1.21
CA TYR A 248 21.85 7.21 0.09
C TYR A 248 21.45 5.91 0.78
N PHE A 249 22.45 5.15 1.25
CA PHE A 249 22.29 3.94 2.05
C PHE A 249 22.64 4.21 3.51
N PRO A 250 21.66 4.46 4.40
CA PRO A 250 21.94 4.97 5.76
C PRO A 250 22.66 3.96 6.63
N THR A 251 22.38 2.68 6.52
CA THR A 251 23.01 1.62 7.34
C THR A 251 24.53 1.60 7.22
N GLU A 252 25.06 1.83 6.02
CA GLU A 252 26.49 1.87 5.76
C GLU A 252 27.03 3.29 5.48
N LYS A 253 26.17 4.31 5.57
CA LYS A 253 26.51 5.73 5.38
C LYS A 253 27.24 5.99 4.06
N ARG A 254 26.74 5.42 2.97
CA ARG A 254 27.28 5.51 1.62
C ARG A 254 26.16 5.57 0.57
N LYS A 255 26.52 5.67 -0.69
CA LYS A 255 25.58 5.49 -1.81
C LYS A 255 25.38 4.01 -2.14
N PHE A 256 24.21 3.67 -2.71
CA PHE A 256 24.00 2.40 -3.40
C PHE A 256 24.73 2.36 -4.74
N GLU A 257 25.30 1.21 -5.06
CA GLU A 257 26.12 0.96 -6.26
C GLU A 257 25.60 -0.28 -7.00
N PHE A 258 24.62 -0.08 -7.91
CA PHE A 258 23.88 -1.15 -8.59
C PHE A 258 24.36 -1.49 -10.00
N PHE A 259 25.43 -0.85 -10.52
CA PHE A 259 26.00 -1.30 -11.78
C PHE A 259 26.58 -2.72 -11.62
N ASN A 260 26.51 -3.52 -12.69
CA ASN A 260 27.04 -4.88 -12.66
C ASN A 260 28.53 -4.91 -12.30
N GLY A 261 28.85 -5.73 -11.31
CA GLY A 261 30.20 -5.87 -10.75
C GLY A 261 30.53 -4.84 -9.67
N GLN A 262 29.65 -3.88 -9.37
CA GLN A 262 29.81 -2.98 -8.22
C GLN A 262 29.29 -3.64 -6.93
N LYS A 263 29.50 -2.93 -5.80
CA LYS A 263 29.32 -3.49 -4.44
C LYS A 263 27.94 -4.09 -4.20
N ASP A 264 26.87 -3.46 -4.67
CA ASP A 264 25.50 -3.90 -4.39
C ASP A 264 24.89 -4.76 -5.52
N ASN A 265 25.65 -4.97 -6.61
CA ASN A 265 25.28 -5.87 -7.69
C ASN A 265 26.48 -6.74 -8.12
N PRO A 266 26.82 -7.80 -7.37
CA PRO A 266 27.86 -8.74 -7.75
C PRO A 266 27.47 -9.63 -8.94
N HIS A 267 26.36 -9.38 -9.58
CA HIS A 267 25.80 -10.14 -10.72
C HIS A 267 25.54 -11.63 -10.37
N THR A 268 24.95 -11.84 -9.20
CA THR A 268 24.50 -13.17 -8.75
C THR A 268 22.97 -13.14 -8.58
N HIS A 269 22.36 -14.30 -8.20
CA HIS A 269 20.93 -14.30 -7.89
C HIS A 269 20.59 -13.46 -6.65
N ASP A 270 21.55 -13.23 -5.74
CA ASP A 270 21.43 -12.35 -4.58
C ASP A 270 21.76 -10.89 -4.95
N ALA A 271 21.14 -10.39 -6.01
CA ALA A 271 21.28 -9.02 -6.50
C ALA A 271 19.91 -8.47 -6.93
N PRO A 272 19.74 -7.16 -6.99
CA PRO A 272 18.48 -6.55 -7.41
C PRO A 272 18.26 -6.74 -8.93
N GLN A 273 17.64 -7.85 -9.33
CA GLN A 273 17.46 -8.28 -10.71
C GLN A 273 16.76 -7.25 -11.62
N ASN A 274 16.17 -6.22 -11.05
CA ASN A 274 15.50 -5.11 -11.73
C ASN A 274 16.12 -3.74 -11.47
N GLY A 275 17.32 -3.71 -10.86
CA GLY A 275 18.05 -2.47 -10.57
C GLY A 275 17.51 -1.66 -9.39
N TYR A 276 16.60 -2.22 -8.59
CA TYR A 276 15.97 -1.55 -7.44
C TYR A 276 15.84 -2.48 -6.24
N LEU A 277 15.86 -1.90 -5.03
CA LEU A 277 15.41 -2.57 -3.82
C LEU A 277 14.31 -1.76 -3.12
N ILE A 278 13.43 -2.43 -2.40
CA ILE A 278 12.48 -1.75 -1.54
C ILE A 278 13.20 -1.23 -0.29
N ARG A 279 12.88 -0.01 0.14
CA ARG A 279 13.36 0.59 1.39
C ARG A 279 12.27 0.79 2.43
N LYS A 280 11.04 0.95 1.99
CA LYS A 280 9.90 1.11 2.90
C LYS A 280 9.92 0.00 3.96
N ARG A 281 9.81 0.37 5.22
CA ARG A 281 9.91 -0.53 6.39
C ARG A 281 11.33 -1.06 6.69
N VAL A 282 12.35 -0.63 6.00
CA VAL A 282 13.73 -0.99 6.34
C VAL A 282 14.28 0.05 7.31
N SER A 283 14.71 -0.42 8.49
CA SER A 283 15.27 0.47 9.51
C SER A 283 16.69 0.88 9.16
N PRO A 284 17.05 2.17 9.23
CA PRO A 284 18.45 2.61 9.09
C PRO A 284 19.36 2.09 10.22
N LYS A 285 18.77 1.60 11.33
CA LYS A 285 19.52 1.03 12.47
C LYS A 285 19.71 -0.50 12.37
N THR A 286 19.13 -1.15 11.38
CA THR A 286 19.30 -2.60 11.18
C THR A 286 20.66 -2.91 10.60
N ASN A 287 21.42 -3.82 11.23
CA ASN A 287 22.65 -4.37 10.70
C ASN A 287 22.49 -5.87 10.46
N VAL A 288 22.26 -6.25 9.19
CA VAL A 288 22.00 -7.63 8.80
C VAL A 288 23.23 -8.52 9.01
N LYS A 289 24.45 -8.02 8.80
CA LYS A 289 25.70 -8.76 9.03
C LYS A 289 25.86 -9.21 10.49
N GLU A 290 25.40 -8.39 11.42
CA GLU A 290 25.48 -8.63 12.86
C GLU A 290 24.22 -9.26 13.42
N ASN A 291 23.24 -9.60 12.55
CA ASN A 291 21.92 -10.08 12.94
C ASN A 291 21.19 -9.14 13.94
N ASN A 292 21.43 -7.85 13.83
CA ASN A 292 20.81 -6.83 14.67
C ASN A 292 19.61 -6.21 13.95
N TYR A 293 18.40 -6.62 14.33
CA TYR A 293 17.14 -6.14 13.78
C TYR A 293 16.35 -5.35 14.81
N GLN A 294 15.70 -4.31 14.36
CA GLN A 294 14.85 -3.48 15.20
C GLN A 294 13.44 -4.06 15.27
N TYR A 295 13.01 -4.44 16.48
CA TYR A 295 11.64 -4.94 16.68
C TYR A 295 10.60 -3.85 16.41
N ARG A 296 9.54 -4.21 15.71
CA ARG A 296 8.32 -3.43 15.53
C ARG A 296 7.14 -4.31 15.15
N PRO A 297 5.88 -3.85 15.38
CA PRO A 297 4.71 -4.63 15.04
C PRO A 297 4.49 -4.72 13.54
N GLY A 298 3.82 -5.78 13.09
CA GLY A 298 3.34 -5.91 11.73
C GLY A 298 2.07 -5.11 11.52
N ILE A 299 2.14 -3.97 10.85
CA ILE A 299 0.97 -3.13 10.53
C ILE A 299 0.06 -3.90 9.58
N VAL A 300 -1.21 -4.06 9.96
CA VAL A 300 -2.26 -4.71 9.16
C VAL A 300 -3.23 -3.67 8.59
N TYR A 301 -3.53 -2.63 9.37
CA TYR A 301 -4.42 -1.56 8.95
C TYR A 301 -4.04 -0.25 9.65
N ARG A 302 -4.08 0.86 8.94
CA ARG A 302 -3.73 2.18 9.43
C ARG A 302 -4.68 3.26 8.91
N LEU A 303 -4.69 4.41 9.56
CA LEU A 303 -5.64 5.49 9.26
C LEU A 303 -5.51 6.04 7.82
N GLY A 304 -4.29 6.08 7.27
CA GLY A 304 -4.08 6.47 5.87
C GLY A 304 -4.85 5.60 4.88
N GLU A 305 -4.91 4.28 5.11
CA GLU A 305 -5.75 3.38 4.31
C GLU A 305 -7.25 3.68 4.52
N ALA A 306 -7.67 3.92 5.76
CA ALA A 306 -9.07 4.26 6.05
C ALA A 306 -9.52 5.52 5.30
N PHE A 307 -8.67 6.55 5.21
CA PHE A 307 -8.95 7.77 4.46
C PHE A 307 -9.13 7.49 2.96
N LEU A 308 -8.24 6.69 2.39
CA LEU A 308 -8.31 6.34 0.96
C LEU A 308 -9.48 5.39 0.66
N ASN A 309 -9.85 4.51 1.59
CA ASN A 309 -11.05 3.67 1.48
C ASN A 309 -12.32 4.52 1.49
N TYR A 310 -12.39 5.51 2.38
CA TYR A 310 -13.51 6.43 2.47
C TYR A 310 -13.63 7.31 1.23
N ALA A 311 -12.51 7.87 0.75
CA ALA A 311 -12.49 8.67 -0.48
C ALA A 311 -13.00 7.88 -1.69
N GLU A 312 -12.58 6.61 -1.83
CA GLU A 312 -13.05 5.73 -2.90
C GLU A 312 -14.56 5.45 -2.76
N ALA A 313 -14.99 5.05 -1.56
CA ALA A 313 -16.41 4.75 -1.32
C ALA A 313 -17.31 5.95 -1.62
N LEU A 314 -16.92 7.15 -1.23
CA LEU A 314 -17.64 8.39 -1.52
C LEU A 314 -17.77 8.62 -3.04
N ASN A 315 -16.64 8.58 -3.75
CA ASN A 315 -16.62 8.84 -5.19
C ASN A 315 -17.43 7.83 -6.00
N GLU A 316 -17.47 6.57 -5.56
CA GLU A 316 -18.23 5.52 -6.25
C GLU A 316 -19.72 5.52 -5.84
N TYR A 317 -20.05 6.04 -4.65
CA TYR A 317 -21.42 6.07 -4.15
C TYR A 317 -22.29 7.12 -4.87
N LYS A 318 -21.77 8.34 -5.06
CA LYS A 318 -22.53 9.43 -5.65
C LYS A 318 -21.70 10.31 -6.57
N ASP A 319 -22.22 10.54 -7.77
CA ASP A 319 -21.65 11.46 -8.73
C ASP A 319 -22.14 12.91 -8.46
N GLU A 320 -21.81 13.45 -7.30
CA GLU A 320 -22.14 14.82 -6.86
C GLU A 320 -20.85 15.58 -6.50
N ARG A 321 -20.77 16.86 -6.88
CA ARG A 321 -19.59 17.71 -6.63
C ARG A 321 -19.20 17.76 -5.16
N THR A 322 -20.13 17.98 -4.26
CA THR A 322 -19.86 18.08 -2.81
C THR A 322 -19.30 16.78 -2.25
N VAL A 323 -19.73 15.62 -2.76
CA VAL A 323 -19.23 14.31 -2.36
C VAL A 323 -17.81 14.09 -2.90
N ARG A 324 -17.54 14.52 -4.14
CA ARG A 324 -16.18 14.46 -4.71
C ARG A 324 -15.22 15.42 -4.01
N GLU A 325 -15.68 16.61 -3.59
CA GLU A 325 -14.88 17.54 -2.76
C GLU A 325 -14.50 16.89 -1.42
N GLU A 326 -15.44 16.21 -0.76
CA GLU A 326 -15.15 15.45 0.47
C GLU A 326 -14.14 14.32 0.21
N ALA A 327 -14.30 13.56 -0.86
CA ALA A 327 -13.35 12.52 -1.25
C ALA A 327 -11.93 13.08 -1.46
N LEU A 328 -11.81 14.19 -2.19
CA LEU A 328 -10.52 14.88 -2.39
C LEU A 328 -9.93 15.40 -1.08
N ASN A 329 -10.74 15.89 -0.14
CA ASN A 329 -10.25 16.33 1.17
C ASN A 329 -9.51 15.21 1.93
N TYR A 330 -9.98 13.97 1.87
CA TYR A 330 -9.29 12.84 2.49
C TYR A 330 -8.01 12.45 1.74
N VAL A 331 -8.00 12.52 0.41
CA VAL A 331 -6.77 12.38 -0.38
C VAL A 331 -5.78 13.48 -0.03
N ASN A 332 -6.24 14.73 0.07
CA ASN A 332 -5.42 15.89 0.36
C ASN A 332 -4.76 15.84 1.74
N LYS A 333 -5.40 15.25 2.76
CA LYS A 333 -4.75 15.00 4.06
C LYS A 333 -3.50 14.12 3.92
N ILE A 334 -3.53 13.11 3.06
CA ILE A 334 -2.37 12.26 2.75
C ILE A 334 -1.29 13.06 2.02
N ARG A 335 -1.69 13.85 1.01
CA ARG A 335 -0.77 14.67 0.21
C ARG A 335 -0.09 15.76 1.05
N THR A 336 -0.81 16.40 1.96
CA THR A 336 -0.25 17.38 2.91
C THR A 336 0.85 16.73 3.77
N ARG A 337 0.60 15.54 4.35
CA ARG A 337 1.62 14.82 5.08
C ARG A 337 2.82 14.44 4.21
N ALA A 338 2.57 14.11 2.93
CA ALA A 338 3.62 13.76 1.97
C ALA A 338 4.43 14.98 1.48
N GLY A 339 4.05 16.21 1.87
CA GLY A 339 4.74 17.44 1.48
C GLY A 339 4.56 17.81 0.01
N ILE A 340 3.45 17.41 -0.62
CA ILE A 340 3.16 17.71 -2.03
C ILE A 340 1.85 18.47 -2.18
N ARG A 341 1.72 19.22 -3.28
CA ARG A 341 0.52 20.03 -3.55
C ARG A 341 -0.75 19.18 -3.51
N THR A 342 -1.82 19.75 -3.00
CA THR A 342 -3.15 19.16 -2.90
C THR A 342 -3.96 19.35 -4.19
N TYR A 343 -5.08 18.66 -4.32
CA TYR A 343 -5.98 18.79 -5.47
C TYR A 343 -7.15 19.72 -5.16
N THR A 344 -7.60 20.47 -6.17
CA THR A 344 -8.77 21.37 -6.09
C THR A 344 -9.57 21.36 -7.39
N PHE A 345 -10.88 21.61 -7.30
CA PHE A 345 -11.71 21.94 -8.46
C PHE A 345 -11.65 23.43 -8.82
N GLY A 346 -10.97 24.23 -7.99
CA GLY A 346 -10.64 25.62 -8.29
C GLY A 346 -9.39 25.75 -9.17
N ASN A 347 -8.89 26.95 -9.33
CA ASN A 347 -7.68 27.22 -10.10
C ASN A 347 -6.43 26.62 -9.40
N SER A 348 -5.43 26.24 -10.19
CA SER A 348 -4.11 25.88 -9.66
C SER A 348 -3.42 27.09 -9.04
N ASP A 349 -2.68 26.85 -7.96
CA ASP A 349 -1.82 27.83 -7.28
C ASP A 349 -0.54 27.13 -6.75
N ALA A 350 0.18 27.80 -5.86
CA ALA A 350 1.41 27.25 -5.27
C ALA A 350 1.15 25.99 -4.40
N GLN A 351 -0.04 25.86 -3.81
CA GLN A 351 -0.41 24.76 -2.92
C GLN A 351 -1.32 23.73 -3.58
N ASN A 352 -2.03 24.11 -4.64
CA ASN A 352 -3.10 23.31 -5.21
C ASN A 352 -2.90 23.03 -6.71
N ILE A 353 -3.30 21.84 -7.13
CA ILE A 353 -3.36 21.40 -8.52
C ILE A 353 -4.83 21.37 -8.93
N HIS A 354 -5.19 22.09 -10.01
CA HIS A 354 -6.53 21.98 -10.60
C HIS A 354 -6.77 20.57 -11.16
N VAL A 355 -7.95 20.04 -10.91
CA VAL A 355 -8.41 18.78 -11.51
C VAL A 355 -9.87 18.93 -11.96
N ASP A 356 -10.25 18.20 -12.99
CA ASP A 356 -11.60 18.23 -13.52
C ASP A 356 -12.60 17.66 -12.51
N ASP A 357 -13.73 18.35 -12.35
CA ASP A 357 -14.82 17.95 -11.49
C ASP A 357 -15.68 16.86 -12.16
N ASN A 358 -15.16 15.64 -12.20
CA ASN A 358 -15.88 14.45 -12.64
C ASN A 358 -15.42 13.20 -11.90
N GLN A 359 -16.33 12.22 -11.81
CA GLN A 359 -16.10 10.98 -11.03
C GLN A 359 -14.89 10.18 -11.54
N GLU A 360 -14.67 10.13 -12.84
CA GLU A 360 -13.58 9.36 -13.46
C GLU A 360 -12.20 9.96 -13.13
N THR A 361 -12.06 11.28 -13.16
CA THR A 361 -10.84 11.98 -12.77
C THR A 361 -10.53 11.74 -11.29
N VAL A 362 -11.52 11.91 -10.41
CA VAL A 362 -11.33 11.67 -8.97
C VAL A 362 -11.01 10.20 -8.67
N ARG A 363 -11.63 9.25 -9.39
CA ARG A 363 -11.29 7.82 -9.30
C ARG A 363 -9.82 7.55 -9.65
N LYS A 364 -9.31 8.14 -10.73
CA LYS A 364 -7.91 8.00 -11.13
C LYS A 364 -6.96 8.56 -10.08
N ILE A 365 -7.28 9.73 -9.53
CA ILE A 365 -6.53 10.38 -8.45
C ILE A 365 -6.47 9.47 -7.21
N ILE A 366 -7.61 8.98 -6.73
CA ILE A 366 -7.67 8.10 -5.56
C ILE A 366 -6.84 6.84 -5.78
N ARG A 367 -6.98 6.20 -6.95
CA ARG A 367 -6.24 4.97 -7.27
C ARG A 367 -4.74 5.21 -7.43
N ALA A 368 -4.32 6.36 -7.95
CA ALA A 368 -2.91 6.75 -8.02
C ALA A 368 -2.33 7.00 -6.62
N GLU A 369 -3.04 7.75 -5.77
CA GLU A 369 -2.61 8.00 -4.39
C GLU A 369 -2.53 6.70 -3.58
N ARG A 370 -3.53 5.80 -3.69
CA ARG A 370 -3.49 4.46 -3.05
C ARG A 370 -2.27 3.67 -3.48
N ARG A 371 -1.91 3.70 -4.77
CA ARG A 371 -0.76 2.95 -5.28
C ARG A 371 0.55 3.39 -4.64
N VAL A 372 0.74 4.69 -4.46
CA VAL A 372 1.95 5.26 -3.86
C VAL A 372 1.92 5.10 -2.35
N GLU A 373 0.87 5.58 -1.71
CA GLU A 373 0.74 5.61 -0.26
C GLU A 373 0.82 4.21 0.37
N LEU A 374 0.15 3.22 -0.24
CA LEU A 374 0.05 1.85 0.28
C LEU A 374 1.02 0.87 -0.39
N CYS A 375 2.03 1.37 -1.14
CA CYS A 375 3.01 0.49 -1.78
C CYS A 375 3.73 -0.38 -0.73
N GLY A 376 4.00 -1.64 -1.08
CA GLY A 376 4.67 -2.58 -0.18
C GLY A 376 3.88 -2.99 1.07
N GLU A 377 2.58 -2.66 1.17
CA GLU A 377 1.71 -3.02 2.31
C GLU A 377 0.77 -4.21 2.01
N GLY A 378 0.90 -4.85 0.85
CA GLY A 378 0.10 -6.01 0.47
C GLY A 378 -1.27 -5.67 -0.14
N VAL A 379 -1.63 -4.39 -0.25
CA VAL A 379 -2.99 -3.95 -0.66
C VAL A 379 -3.18 -3.98 -2.18
N ARG A 380 -2.13 -3.73 -2.97
CA ARG A 380 -2.23 -3.51 -4.42
C ARG A 380 -2.85 -4.67 -5.19
N TYR A 381 -2.52 -5.91 -4.83
CA TYR A 381 -3.04 -7.09 -5.51
C TYR A 381 -4.56 -7.20 -5.35
N ASP A 382 -5.06 -6.99 -4.13
CA ASP A 382 -6.49 -7.02 -3.84
C ASP A 382 -7.23 -5.85 -4.49
N ASP A 383 -6.64 -4.65 -4.52
CA ASP A 383 -7.17 -3.50 -5.24
C ASP A 383 -7.38 -3.81 -6.73
N LEU A 384 -6.37 -4.36 -7.40
CA LEU A 384 -6.47 -4.71 -8.82
C LEU A 384 -7.52 -5.78 -9.10
N ARG A 385 -7.65 -6.76 -8.19
CA ARG A 385 -8.68 -7.80 -8.30
C ARG A 385 -10.08 -7.21 -8.13
N ARG A 386 -10.34 -6.49 -7.04
CA ARG A 386 -11.66 -5.95 -6.76
C ARG A 386 -12.13 -4.90 -7.78
N TRP A 387 -11.20 -4.18 -8.43
CA TRP A 387 -11.49 -3.26 -9.54
C TRP A 387 -11.62 -3.97 -10.89
N LYS A 388 -11.38 -5.28 -10.99
CA LYS A 388 -11.29 -6.06 -12.24
C LYS A 388 -10.22 -5.52 -13.21
N GLU A 389 -9.10 -5.01 -12.68
CA GLU A 389 -7.96 -4.52 -13.46
C GLU A 389 -6.75 -5.47 -13.44
N ALA A 390 -6.82 -6.56 -12.66
CA ALA A 390 -5.68 -7.44 -12.44
C ALA A 390 -5.18 -8.09 -13.74
N GLU A 391 -6.07 -8.58 -14.59
CA GLU A 391 -5.71 -9.16 -15.88
C GLU A 391 -4.97 -8.16 -16.78
N LYS A 392 -5.42 -6.90 -16.83
CA LYS A 392 -4.79 -5.85 -17.63
C LYS A 392 -3.44 -5.39 -17.07
N LYS A 393 -3.28 -5.36 -15.74
CA LYS A 393 -2.12 -4.75 -15.07
C LYS A 393 -1.05 -5.75 -14.63
N LEU A 394 -1.39 -7.03 -14.52
CA LEU A 394 -0.49 -8.09 -14.05
C LEU A 394 -0.07 -9.07 -15.14
N ASN A 395 -0.51 -8.89 -16.37
CA ASN A 395 -0.03 -9.65 -17.52
C ASN A 395 1.09 -8.91 -18.26
N GLY A 396 1.98 -9.69 -18.89
CA GLY A 396 3.03 -9.19 -19.77
C GLY A 396 4.35 -8.97 -19.05
N ASP A 397 5.20 -8.18 -19.67
CA ASP A 397 6.57 -7.94 -19.23
C ASP A 397 6.61 -6.95 -18.05
N MET A 398 7.36 -7.31 -17.04
CA MET A 398 7.68 -6.43 -15.90
C MET A 398 9.07 -5.84 -16.11
N TYR A 399 9.15 -4.53 -16.11
CA TYR A 399 10.36 -3.78 -16.41
C TYR A 399 11.08 -3.31 -15.16
N GLY A 400 12.39 -3.17 -15.28
CA GLY A 400 13.33 -2.52 -14.37
C GLY A 400 14.45 -1.89 -15.16
N MET A 401 15.54 -1.51 -14.50
CA MET A 401 16.80 -1.16 -15.16
C MET A 401 17.57 -2.41 -15.54
N ASN A 402 18.44 -2.29 -16.54
CA ASN A 402 19.29 -3.40 -16.98
C ASN A 402 20.37 -3.70 -15.91
N TYR A 403 20.08 -4.61 -14.99
CA TYR A 403 21.02 -4.98 -13.90
C TYR A 403 22.33 -5.62 -14.41
N SER A 404 22.41 -6.00 -15.69
CA SER A 404 23.62 -6.50 -16.34
C SER A 404 24.53 -5.38 -16.86
N GLY A 405 24.05 -4.13 -16.87
CA GLY A 405 24.81 -2.95 -17.31
C GLY A 405 25.95 -2.61 -16.37
N LYS A 406 27.17 -2.42 -16.90
CA LYS A 406 28.40 -2.14 -16.15
C LYS A 406 28.69 -0.65 -15.96
N ASP A 407 28.01 0.16 -16.72
CA ASP A 407 28.13 1.62 -16.72
C ASP A 407 26.76 2.27 -16.87
N ALA A 408 26.72 3.58 -16.84
CA ALA A 408 25.47 4.33 -16.87
C ALA A 408 24.70 4.12 -18.18
N GLU A 409 25.38 4.10 -19.32
CA GLU A 409 24.75 3.93 -20.64
C GLU A 409 24.07 2.56 -20.75
N ALA A 410 24.71 1.50 -20.28
CA ALA A 410 24.18 0.16 -20.33
C ALA A 410 23.13 -0.11 -19.22
N PHE A 411 23.28 0.48 -18.02
CA PHE A 411 22.43 0.22 -16.87
C PHE A 411 21.06 0.92 -16.98
N TYR A 412 21.02 2.22 -17.33
CA TYR A 412 19.79 3.00 -17.36
C TYR A 412 18.93 2.72 -18.62
N VAL A 413 18.84 1.45 -18.98
CA VAL A 413 17.97 0.96 -20.05
C VAL A 413 16.81 0.19 -19.44
N ARG A 414 15.57 0.62 -19.72
CA ARG A 414 14.37 -0.10 -19.30
C ARG A 414 14.34 -1.49 -19.94
N THR A 415 14.49 -2.52 -19.12
CA THR A 415 14.67 -3.91 -19.57
C THR A 415 13.63 -4.82 -18.92
N PRO A 416 12.97 -5.71 -19.66
CA PRO A 416 12.08 -6.70 -19.07
C PRO A 416 12.91 -7.72 -18.28
N TYR A 417 12.60 -7.89 -16.98
CA TYR A 417 13.28 -8.85 -16.10
C TYR A 417 12.39 -10.04 -15.74
N GLN A 418 11.07 -9.93 -15.90
CA GLN A 418 10.10 -10.97 -15.61
C GLN A 418 8.91 -10.87 -16.55
N LYS A 419 8.45 -11.99 -17.07
CA LYS A 419 7.14 -12.07 -17.74
C LYS A 419 6.12 -12.68 -16.79
N ARG A 420 5.00 -11.99 -16.60
CA ARG A 420 3.90 -12.46 -15.76
C ARG A 420 2.73 -12.92 -16.62
N VAL A 421 2.05 -13.93 -16.10
CA VAL A 421 0.79 -14.43 -16.66
C VAL A 421 -0.26 -14.36 -15.56
N TYR A 422 -1.32 -13.64 -15.80
CA TYR A 422 -2.48 -13.57 -14.93
C TYR A 422 -3.66 -14.27 -15.61
N ASN A 423 -4.19 -15.30 -14.97
CA ASN A 423 -5.36 -16.02 -15.45
C ASN A 423 -6.62 -15.45 -14.75
N PRO A 424 -7.78 -15.27 -15.43
CA PRO A 424 -9.02 -14.87 -14.80
C PRO A 424 -9.40 -15.68 -13.55
N ALA A 425 -9.07 -16.98 -13.50
CA ALA A 425 -9.24 -17.80 -12.30
C ALA A 425 -8.53 -17.26 -11.05
N TYR A 426 -7.50 -16.41 -11.21
CA TYR A 426 -6.76 -15.81 -10.08
C TYR A 426 -7.47 -14.62 -9.42
N TYR A 427 -8.64 -14.23 -9.91
CA TYR A 427 -9.50 -13.29 -9.18
C TYR A 427 -9.93 -13.84 -7.82
N TRP A 428 -9.94 -15.18 -7.68
CA TRP A 428 -10.19 -15.87 -6.41
C TRP A 428 -9.02 -16.77 -6.05
N PHE A 429 -8.81 -16.99 -4.75
CA PHE A 429 -7.87 -18.03 -4.32
C PHE A 429 -8.53 -19.39 -4.50
N PRO A 430 -7.83 -20.35 -5.13
CA PRO A 430 -8.39 -21.70 -5.29
C PRO A 430 -8.57 -22.38 -3.92
N ILE A 431 -9.62 -23.18 -3.80
CA ILE A 431 -9.79 -24.05 -2.66
C ILE A 431 -8.73 -25.14 -2.75
N HIS A 432 -8.02 -25.39 -1.66
CA HIS A 432 -6.96 -26.37 -1.62
C HIS A 432 -7.52 -27.77 -1.94
N GLN A 433 -6.81 -28.56 -2.75
CA GLN A 433 -7.29 -29.88 -3.20
C GLN A 433 -7.68 -30.79 -2.03
N SER A 434 -6.90 -30.78 -0.94
CA SER A 434 -7.21 -31.61 0.24
C SER A 434 -8.55 -31.26 0.91
N GLU A 435 -9.06 -30.05 0.75
CA GLU A 435 -10.39 -29.68 1.25
C GLU A 435 -11.48 -30.09 0.27
N MET A 436 -11.19 -30.04 -1.03
CA MET A 436 -12.08 -30.59 -2.06
C MET A 436 -12.25 -32.10 -1.89
N ASP A 437 -11.16 -32.84 -1.60
CA ASP A 437 -11.15 -34.28 -1.41
C ASP A 437 -11.92 -34.73 -0.15
N LYS A 438 -12.06 -33.86 0.85
CA LYS A 438 -12.84 -34.11 2.08
C LYS A 438 -14.32 -33.85 1.95
N ASN A 439 -14.72 -33.03 0.98
CA ASN A 439 -16.10 -32.61 0.82
C ASN A 439 -16.49 -32.56 -0.67
N GLU A 440 -17.16 -33.60 -1.13
CA GLU A 440 -17.58 -33.77 -2.52
C GLU A 440 -18.55 -32.67 -3.03
N ASN A 441 -19.15 -31.91 -2.10
CA ASN A 441 -20.05 -30.80 -2.44
C ASN A 441 -19.30 -29.48 -2.65
N LEU A 442 -18.00 -29.44 -2.39
CA LEU A 442 -17.19 -28.26 -2.71
C LEU A 442 -16.92 -28.21 -4.22
N ARG A 443 -17.22 -27.09 -4.83
CA ARG A 443 -16.83 -26.79 -6.21
C ARG A 443 -15.73 -25.75 -6.22
N GLN A 444 -14.75 -25.94 -7.08
CA GLN A 444 -13.70 -24.95 -7.29
C GLN A 444 -14.31 -23.64 -7.81
N LEU A 445 -13.75 -22.52 -7.39
CA LEU A 445 -14.13 -21.21 -7.92
C LEU A 445 -13.74 -21.14 -9.41
N PRO A 446 -14.54 -20.46 -10.23
CA PRO A 446 -14.33 -20.37 -11.67
C PRO A 446 -13.05 -19.63 -12.06
#